data_4cf687417544ec96a340285ce55f5d96
#
_entry.id   4cf687417544ec96a340285ce55f5d96
#
_cell.length_a   1.000
_cell.length_b   1.000
_cell.length_c   1.000
_cell.angle_alpha   90.00
_cell.angle_beta   90.00
_cell.angle_gamma   90.00
#
_symmetry.space_group_name_H-M   'P 1'
#
loop_
_entity.id
_entity.type
_entity.pdbx_description
1 polymer ?
#
loop_
_entity_poly.entity_id
_entity_poly.type
_entity_poly.pdbx_seq_one_letter_code
_entity_poly.pdbx_strand_id
1 'polypeptide(L)'
;FIIVPTPNGGGERLYDHSILSNLLLKINKHKIKNKSLIIGCTIMPGYIRDIANLLIKDCENTTINYNPEFIAQGEIVKGFRNPDIILIGTNDETLGDKLKEIYKNIAQTNPRYCILKPIEAEMVKISINGFITTKLSFANMISDVCDKLGANKNVVLKSVGGDSRIGNKYFSPGYSFGGPCFPRDTKALKQIIDSVNINSDLLIATTKYNEEHSIFQTNQILKEGKEEYVIEDICYKEGSKIPIIEESAKLKIAKNLVKAGKKVIIKDESHMIDEVIKEYGNIFEYEIK
;
A
#
# COMPACT_ATOMS: atom_id res chain seq x y z
N PHE A 1 17.44 -13.62 -6.36
CA PHE A 1 16.31 -12.72 -6.09
C PHE A 1 16.28 -11.58 -7.09
N ILE A 2 15.08 -11.20 -7.53
CA ILE A 2 14.81 -10.08 -8.42
C ILE A 2 14.00 -9.06 -7.63
N ILE A 3 14.63 -7.94 -7.29
CA ILE A 3 14.03 -6.85 -6.53
C ILE A 3 14.25 -5.57 -7.35
N VAL A 4 13.23 -5.19 -8.09
CA VAL A 4 13.24 -4.02 -8.96
C VAL A 4 12.01 -3.15 -8.67
N PRO A 5 12.06 -1.84 -8.91
CA PRO A 5 10.88 -1.01 -8.75
C PRO A 5 9.78 -1.43 -9.75
N THR A 6 8.54 -1.43 -9.26
CA THR A 6 7.33 -1.57 -10.08
C THR A 6 6.47 -0.32 -9.84
N PRO A 7 6.82 0.81 -10.48
CA PRO A 7 6.16 2.08 -10.26
C PRO A 7 4.71 2.06 -10.74
N ASN A 8 3.97 3.12 -10.40
CA ASN A 8 2.65 3.36 -10.97
C ASN A 8 2.81 3.65 -12.48
N GLY A 9 2.16 2.87 -13.32
CA GLY A 9 2.27 2.98 -14.77
C GLY A 9 1.47 4.13 -15.40
N GLY A 10 0.64 4.80 -14.58
CA GLY A 10 -0.28 5.85 -15.04
C GLY A 10 -1.50 5.31 -15.78
N GLY A 11 -2.60 6.04 -15.75
CA GLY A 11 -3.86 5.66 -16.39
C GLY A 11 -4.39 4.32 -15.87
N GLU A 12 -4.66 3.40 -16.79
CA GLU A 12 -5.17 2.05 -16.47
C GLU A 12 -4.08 1.06 -16.00
N ARG A 13 -2.80 1.39 -16.20
CA ARG A 13 -1.68 0.56 -15.75
C ARG A 13 -1.31 0.90 -14.32
N LEU A 14 -1.81 0.13 -13.37
CA LEU A 14 -1.54 0.35 -11.94
C LEU A 14 -0.13 -0.05 -11.52
N TYR A 15 0.45 -1.04 -12.21
CA TYR A 15 1.85 -1.44 -12.05
C TYR A 15 2.56 -1.43 -13.39
N ASP A 16 3.68 -0.71 -13.48
CA ASP A 16 4.58 -0.81 -14.62
C ASP A 16 5.61 -1.92 -14.38
N HIS A 17 5.43 -3.05 -15.04
CA HIS A 17 6.36 -4.19 -14.99
C HIS A 17 7.48 -4.11 -16.04
N SER A 18 7.63 -3.00 -16.76
CA SER A 18 8.60 -2.88 -17.86
C SER A 18 10.03 -3.17 -17.41
N ILE A 19 10.44 -2.68 -16.25
CA ILE A 19 11.78 -2.92 -15.70
C ILE A 19 11.98 -4.41 -15.42
N LEU A 20 11.00 -5.06 -14.78
CA LEU A 20 11.03 -6.49 -14.48
C LEU A 20 11.03 -7.33 -15.76
N SER A 21 10.14 -7.02 -16.70
CA SER A 21 10.04 -7.72 -17.99
C SER A 21 11.32 -7.60 -18.81
N ASN A 22 11.91 -6.41 -18.88
CA ASN A 22 13.19 -6.19 -19.56
C ASN A 22 14.35 -6.96 -18.92
N LEU A 23 14.36 -7.06 -17.57
CA LEU A 23 15.35 -7.88 -16.87
C LEU A 23 15.18 -9.36 -17.20
N LEU A 24 13.94 -9.88 -17.20
CA LEU A 24 13.65 -11.27 -17.57
C LEU A 24 14.05 -11.57 -19.02
N LEU A 25 13.80 -10.66 -19.97
CA LEU A 25 14.28 -10.79 -21.35
C LEU A 25 15.81 -10.82 -21.45
N LYS A 26 16.53 -10.00 -20.64
CA LYS A 26 17.99 -10.07 -20.58
C LYS A 26 18.47 -11.41 -20.04
N ILE A 27 17.85 -11.94 -19.00
CA ILE A 27 18.13 -13.27 -18.44
C ILE A 27 17.92 -14.35 -19.52
N ASN A 28 16.81 -14.26 -20.26
CA ASN A 28 16.51 -15.19 -21.35
C ASN A 28 17.56 -15.16 -22.48
N LYS A 29 18.01 -13.96 -22.86
CA LYS A 29 19.07 -13.77 -23.87
C LYS A 29 20.35 -14.52 -23.50
N HIS A 30 20.68 -14.58 -22.20
CA HIS A 30 21.84 -15.33 -21.70
C HIS A 30 21.57 -16.83 -21.52
N LYS A 31 20.34 -17.30 -21.80
CA LYS A 31 19.93 -18.71 -21.67
C LYS A 31 20.38 -19.34 -20.36
N ILE A 32 20.12 -18.62 -19.25
CA ILE A 32 20.46 -19.10 -17.90
C ILE A 32 19.83 -20.45 -17.65
N LYS A 33 20.59 -21.40 -17.07
CA LYS A 33 20.12 -22.76 -16.81
C LYS A 33 20.16 -23.11 -15.33
N ASN A 34 19.27 -24.03 -14.93
CA ASN A 34 19.26 -24.64 -13.59
C ASN A 34 19.17 -23.61 -12.46
N LYS A 35 18.25 -22.64 -12.59
CA LYS A 35 18.07 -21.56 -11.59
C LYS A 35 16.62 -21.46 -11.15
N SER A 36 16.45 -21.05 -9.88
CA SER A 36 15.18 -20.60 -9.36
C SER A 36 15.23 -19.06 -9.27
N LEU A 37 14.51 -18.37 -10.12
CA LEU A 37 14.36 -16.91 -10.09
C LEU A 37 13.25 -16.56 -9.12
N ILE A 38 13.50 -15.66 -8.18
CA ILE A 38 12.56 -15.30 -7.13
C ILE A 38 12.25 -13.82 -7.24
N ILE A 39 11.01 -13.49 -7.63
CA ILE A 39 10.53 -12.11 -7.73
C ILE A 39 10.11 -11.64 -6.35
N GLY A 40 10.72 -10.56 -5.87
CA GLY A 40 10.44 -9.94 -4.56
C GLY A 40 9.61 -8.65 -4.65
N CYS A 41 9.48 -8.05 -5.83
CA CYS A 41 8.67 -6.85 -6.02
C CYS A 41 7.19 -7.21 -6.21
N THR A 42 6.29 -6.24 -5.96
CA THR A 42 4.85 -6.45 -6.15
C THR A 42 4.51 -6.58 -7.63
N ILE A 43 3.75 -7.61 -7.99
CA ILE A 43 3.29 -7.89 -9.34
C ILE A 43 1.77 -8.11 -9.36
N MET A 44 1.18 -7.90 -10.53
CA MET A 44 -0.24 -8.18 -10.75
C MET A 44 -0.49 -9.69 -10.75
N PRO A 45 -1.59 -10.15 -10.13
CA PRO A 45 -2.00 -11.56 -10.23
C PRO A 45 -2.08 -12.05 -11.69
N GLY A 46 -1.45 -13.19 -11.92
CA GLY A 46 -1.31 -13.78 -13.27
C GLY A 46 -0.01 -13.41 -13.99
N TYR A 47 0.75 -12.42 -13.52
CA TYR A 47 1.97 -11.98 -14.19
C TYR A 47 2.99 -13.12 -14.40
N ILE A 48 3.19 -13.96 -13.39
CA ILE A 48 4.14 -15.10 -13.51
C ILE A 48 3.65 -16.08 -14.54
N ARG A 49 2.38 -16.47 -14.51
CA ARG A 49 1.80 -17.46 -15.41
C ARG A 49 1.77 -16.97 -16.85
N ASP A 50 1.27 -15.76 -17.07
CA ASP A 50 0.88 -15.28 -18.39
C ASP A 50 1.99 -14.50 -19.12
N ILE A 51 2.96 -13.96 -18.36
CA ILE A 51 4.01 -13.09 -18.89
C ILE A 51 5.40 -13.61 -18.56
N ALA A 52 5.74 -13.71 -17.26
CA ALA A 52 7.12 -13.93 -16.86
C ALA A 52 7.70 -15.26 -17.35
N ASN A 53 6.93 -16.34 -17.31
CA ASN A 53 7.35 -17.64 -17.83
C ASN A 53 7.63 -17.61 -19.36
N LEU A 54 6.86 -16.83 -20.11
CA LEU A 54 7.09 -16.66 -21.55
C LEU A 54 8.37 -15.87 -21.83
N LEU A 55 8.69 -14.90 -20.98
CA LEU A 55 9.89 -14.07 -21.14
C LEU A 55 11.19 -14.83 -20.88
N ILE A 56 11.16 -15.99 -20.20
CA ILE A 56 12.36 -16.81 -19.93
C ILE A 56 12.30 -18.17 -20.63
N LYS A 57 11.51 -18.31 -21.68
CA LYS A 57 11.23 -19.60 -22.35
C LYS A 57 12.46 -20.37 -22.83
N ASP A 58 13.58 -19.68 -23.11
CA ASP A 58 14.83 -20.29 -23.59
C ASP A 58 15.78 -20.65 -22.44
N CYS A 59 15.37 -20.43 -21.18
CA CYS A 59 16.13 -20.75 -19.98
C CYS A 59 15.80 -22.18 -19.51
N GLU A 60 16.68 -23.13 -19.84
CA GLU A 60 16.52 -24.54 -19.52
C GLU A 60 16.50 -24.80 -18.01
N ASN A 61 15.56 -25.62 -17.53
CA ASN A 61 15.41 -26.00 -16.12
C ASN A 61 15.48 -24.79 -15.16
N THR A 62 14.80 -23.70 -15.55
CA THR A 62 14.78 -22.45 -14.79
C THR A 62 13.32 -22.07 -14.49
N THR A 63 13.03 -21.79 -13.22
CA THR A 63 11.67 -21.50 -12.74
C THR A 63 11.55 -20.08 -12.23
N ILE A 64 10.35 -19.51 -12.31
CA ILE A 64 10.01 -18.23 -11.68
C ILE A 64 9.14 -18.50 -10.46
N ASN A 65 9.47 -17.86 -9.38
CA ASN A 65 8.84 -17.98 -8.08
C ASN A 65 8.57 -16.59 -7.51
N TYR A 66 7.76 -16.50 -6.49
CA TYR A 66 7.32 -15.25 -5.88
C TYR A 66 7.62 -15.22 -4.39
N ASN A 67 8.24 -14.17 -3.91
CA ASN A 67 8.45 -13.95 -2.48
C ASN A 67 8.41 -12.45 -2.18
N PRO A 68 7.20 -11.86 -2.15
CA PRO A 68 7.02 -10.44 -1.94
C PRO A 68 7.22 -10.04 -0.48
N GLU A 69 7.58 -8.77 -0.29
CA GLU A 69 7.76 -8.17 1.01
C GLU A 69 6.47 -7.54 1.55
N PHE A 70 6.31 -7.55 2.89
CA PHE A 70 5.25 -6.85 3.64
C PHE A 70 5.86 -5.83 4.59
N ILE A 71 6.71 -4.97 4.06
CA ILE A 71 7.45 -3.97 4.82
C ILE A 71 6.89 -2.57 4.60
N ALA A 72 6.91 -1.78 5.67
CA ALA A 72 6.61 -0.36 5.59
C ALA A 72 7.87 0.43 5.24
N GLN A 73 7.74 1.41 4.35
CA GLN A 73 8.82 2.33 4.04
C GLN A 73 9.28 3.04 5.31
N GLY A 74 10.60 3.21 5.45
CA GLY A 74 11.23 3.74 6.66
C GLY A 74 11.58 2.69 7.72
N GLU A 75 11.00 1.48 7.67
CA GLU A 75 11.25 0.41 8.64
C GLU A 75 11.66 -0.92 7.98
N ILE A 76 12.39 -0.84 6.86
CA ILE A 76 12.72 -2.00 6.02
C ILE A 76 13.39 -3.11 6.82
N VAL A 77 14.49 -2.82 7.53
CA VAL A 77 15.24 -3.82 8.31
C VAL A 77 14.38 -4.41 9.42
N LYS A 78 13.57 -3.58 10.10
CA LYS A 78 12.66 -4.03 11.15
C LYS A 78 11.58 -4.95 10.58
N GLY A 79 11.02 -4.61 9.42
CA GLY A 79 10.02 -5.43 8.73
C GLY A 79 10.57 -6.80 8.31
N PHE A 80 11.80 -6.86 7.78
CA PHE A 80 12.46 -8.12 7.45
C PHE A 80 12.75 -9.01 8.66
N ARG A 81 13.13 -8.39 9.78
CA ARG A 81 13.46 -9.12 11.01
C ARG A 81 12.24 -9.54 11.83
N ASN A 82 11.12 -8.82 11.67
CA ASN A 82 9.91 -9.06 12.46
C ASN A 82 8.66 -9.21 11.57
N PRO A 83 8.67 -10.12 10.58
CA PRO A 83 7.50 -10.33 9.74
C PRO A 83 6.38 -11.04 10.50
N ASP A 84 5.13 -10.67 10.22
CA ASP A 84 3.94 -11.43 10.66
C ASP A 84 3.74 -12.68 9.77
N ILE A 85 4.06 -12.53 8.46
CA ILE A 85 3.87 -13.55 7.44
C ILE A 85 5.07 -13.56 6.47
N ILE A 86 5.49 -14.73 6.07
CA ILE A 86 6.44 -14.95 4.97
C ILE A 86 5.71 -15.73 3.88
N LEU A 87 5.52 -15.07 2.73
CA LEU A 87 4.75 -15.56 1.62
C LEU A 87 5.70 -16.07 0.53
N ILE A 88 5.57 -17.33 0.14
CA ILE A 88 6.40 -18.00 -0.86
C ILE A 88 5.48 -18.63 -1.91
N GLY A 89 5.52 -18.10 -3.13
CA GLY A 89 4.80 -18.62 -4.29
C GLY A 89 5.72 -19.48 -5.14
N THR A 90 5.58 -20.81 -5.08
CA THR A 90 6.39 -21.74 -5.83
C THR A 90 5.62 -23.01 -6.16
N ASN A 91 6.00 -23.68 -7.26
CA ASN A 91 5.57 -25.04 -7.56
C ASN A 91 6.64 -26.09 -7.18
N ASP A 92 7.76 -25.66 -6.58
CA ASP A 92 8.87 -26.49 -6.12
C ASP A 92 8.91 -26.48 -4.59
N GLU A 93 8.44 -27.56 -3.96
CA GLU A 93 8.41 -27.72 -2.50
C GLU A 93 9.81 -27.61 -1.90
N THR A 94 10.83 -28.17 -2.57
CA THR A 94 12.23 -28.10 -2.11
C THR A 94 12.72 -26.66 -2.03
N LEU A 95 12.35 -25.82 -3.00
CA LEU A 95 12.66 -24.41 -2.96
C LEU A 95 11.91 -23.70 -1.84
N GLY A 96 10.63 -24.04 -1.64
CA GLY A 96 9.82 -23.50 -0.55
C GLY A 96 10.48 -23.74 0.81
N ASP A 97 10.94 -24.94 1.07
CA ASP A 97 11.64 -25.29 2.31
C ASP A 97 13.00 -24.58 2.44
N LYS A 98 13.78 -24.46 1.36
CA LYS A 98 15.03 -23.69 1.37
C LYS A 98 14.81 -22.22 1.72
N LEU A 99 13.79 -21.58 1.14
CA LEU A 99 13.45 -20.20 1.46
C LEU A 99 13.01 -20.07 2.92
N LYS A 100 12.20 -21.00 3.41
CA LYS A 100 11.80 -21.04 4.82
C LYS A 100 13.02 -21.13 5.76
N GLU A 101 14.01 -21.95 5.46
CA GLU A 101 15.24 -22.02 6.25
C GLU A 101 16.05 -20.72 6.22
N ILE A 102 16.11 -20.03 5.07
CA ILE A 102 16.74 -18.71 4.99
C ILE A 102 16.05 -17.73 5.94
N TYR A 103 14.71 -17.68 5.91
CA TYR A 103 13.97 -16.76 6.77
C TYR A 103 14.01 -17.10 8.25
N LYS A 104 14.14 -18.37 8.63
CA LYS A 104 14.37 -18.77 10.02
C LYS A 104 15.65 -18.18 10.62
N ASN A 105 16.67 -17.96 9.78
CA ASN A 105 17.93 -17.35 10.20
C ASN A 105 17.86 -15.80 10.24
N ILE A 106 16.87 -15.20 9.62
CA ILE A 106 16.73 -13.74 9.51
C ILE A 106 15.67 -13.21 10.50
N ALA A 107 14.54 -13.91 10.61
CA ALA A 107 13.41 -13.49 11.43
C ALA A 107 13.73 -13.60 12.92
N GLN A 108 13.43 -12.54 13.66
CA GLN A 108 13.52 -12.47 15.12
C GLN A 108 12.18 -12.79 15.80
N THR A 109 11.12 -12.98 15.01
CA THR A 109 9.79 -13.40 15.44
C THR A 109 9.51 -14.82 14.95
N ASN A 110 8.34 -15.34 15.28
CA ASN A 110 7.87 -16.62 14.73
C ASN A 110 6.78 -16.35 13.67
N PRO A 111 7.16 -16.01 12.43
CA PRO A 111 6.20 -15.67 11.38
C PRO A 111 5.42 -16.89 10.91
N ARG A 112 4.22 -16.65 10.39
CA ARG A 112 3.49 -17.67 9.65
C ARG A 112 4.11 -17.84 8.26
N TYR A 113 4.56 -19.05 7.94
CA TYR A 113 5.02 -19.40 6.59
C TYR A 113 3.85 -19.84 5.72
N CYS A 114 3.69 -19.19 4.58
CA CYS A 114 2.70 -19.54 3.56
C CYS A 114 3.42 -19.94 2.28
N ILE A 115 3.57 -21.25 2.05
CA ILE A 115 4.11 -21.80 0.82
C ILE A 115 2.93 -22.19 -0.05
N LEU A 116 2.74 -21.50 -1.17
CA LEU A 116 1.57 -21.53 -2.02
C LEU A 116 1.98 -21.63 -3.49
N LYS A 117 1.05 -21.88 -4.39
CA LYS A 117 1.29 -21.70 -5.83
C LYS A 117 1.50 -20.22 -6.16
N PRO A 118 2.27 -19.87 -7.22
CA PRO A 118 2.55 -18.48 -7.56
C PRO A 118 1.30 -17.60 -7.64
N ILE A 119 0.26 -18.04 -8.34
CA ILE A 119 -0.99 -17.28 -8.49
C ILE A 119 -1.71 -17.04 -7.15
N GLU A 120 -1.66 -18.02 -6.26
CA GLU A 120 -2.25 -17.90 -4.92
C GLU A 120 -1.48 -16.85 -4.09
N ALA A 121 -0.15 -16.87 -4.18
CA ALA A 121 0.71 -15.90 -3.49
C ALA A 121 0.53 -14.47 -4.06
N GLU A 122 0.42 -14.33 -5.39
CA GLU A 122 0.10 -13.05 -6.04
C GLU A 122 -1.23 -12.48 -5.51
N MET A 123 -2.27 -13.31 -5.41
CA MET A 123 -3.57 -12.93 -4.85
C MET A 123 -3.48 -12.54 -3.37
N VAL A 124 -2.78 -13.33 -2.54
CA VAL A 124 -2.60 -13.02 -1.12
C VAL A 124 -1.95 -11.66 -0.94
N LYS A 125 -0.91 -11.35 -1.71
CA LYS A 125 -0.17 -10.08 -1.59
C LYS A 125 -1.08 -8.87 -1.77
N ILE A 126 -1.90 -8.85 -2.80
CA ILE A 126 -2.80 -7.72 -3.09
C ILE A 126 -4.03 -7.72 -2.17
N SER A 127 -4.58 -8.90 -1.84
CA SER A 127 -5.78 -9.02 -1.01
C SER A 127 -5.57 -8.50 0.41
N ILE A 128 -4.37 -8.65 0.99
CA ILE A 128 -4.06 -8.13 2.33
C ILE A 128 -4.25 -6.60 2.34
N ASN A 129 -3.69 -5.88 1.38
CA ASN A 129 -3.82 -4.42 1.32
C ASN A 129 -5.25 -4.00 1.00
N GLY A 130 -5.95 -4.70 0.10
CA GLY A 130 -7.36 -4.44 -0.19
C GLY A 130 -8.26 -4.62 1.03
N PHE A 131 -8.00 -5.64 1.87
CA PHE A 131 -8.76 -5.83 3.10
C PHE A 131 -8.40 -4.78 4.17
N ILE A 132 -7.12 -4.42 4.31
CA ILE A 132 -6.70 -3.37 5.24
C ILE A 132 -7.39 -2.03 4.90
N THR A 133 -7.45 -1.65 3.62
CA THR A 133 -8.12 -0.41 3.20
C THR A 133 -9.62 -0.45 3.46
N THR A 134 -10.28 -1.59 3.27
CA THR A 134 -11.69 -1.78 3.62
C THR A 134 -11.90 -1.63 5.12
N LYS A 135 -11.03 -2.22 5.93
CA LYS A 135 -11.08 -2.14 7.40
C LYS A 135 -10.88 -0.70 7.89
N LEU A 136 -9.93 0.03 7.29
CA LEU A 136 -9.69 1.45 7.60
C LEU A 136 -10.90 2.32 7.23
N SER A 137 -11.47 2.14 6.03
CA SER A 137 -12.66 2.88 5.61
C SER A 137 -13.85 2.61 6.53
N PHE A 138 -14.07 1.36 6.94
CA PHE A 138 -15.11 1.01 7.89
C PHE A 138 -14.89 1.68 9.25
N ALA A 139 -13.65 1.62 9.78
CA ALA A 139 -13.32 2.25 11.06
C ALA A 139 -13.55 3.77 11.02
N ASN A 140 -13.13 4.42 9.94
CA ASN A 140 -13.33 5.86 9.74
C ASN A 140 -14.81 6.20 9.61
N MET A 141 -15.60 5.37 8.91
CA MET A 141 -17.06 5.56 8.82
C MET A 141 -17.73 5.53 10.20
N ILE A 142 -17.38 4.57 11.04
CA ILE A 142 -17.91 4.50 12.40
C ILE A 142 -17.42 5.68 13.25
N SER A 143 -16.17 6.12 13.03
CA SER A 143 -15.63 7.34 13.66
C SER A 143 -16.48 8.57 13.34
N ASP A 144 -16.82 8.77 12.06
CA ASP A 144 -17.63 9.92 11.62
C ASP A 144 -19.06 9.88 12.17
N VAL A 145 -19.65 8.68 12.27
CA VAL A 145 -20.94 8.47 12.93
C VAL A 145 -20.86 8.84 14.41
N CYS A 146 -19.80 8.40 15.11
CA CYS A 146 -19.58 8.75 16.52
C CYS A 146 -19.48 10.26 16.71
N ASP A 147 -18.73 10.97 15.85
CA ASP A 147 -18.59 12.42 15.91
C ASP A 147 -19.95 13.13 15.71
N LYS A 148 -20.84 12.59 14.86
CA LYS A 148 -22.20 13.13 14.67
C LYS A 148 -23.13 12.87 15.84
N LEU A 149 -22.97 11.73 16.50
CA LEU A 149 -23.82 11.32 17.64
C LEU A 149 -23.29 11.81 18.99
N GLY A 150 -22.11 12.45 19.04
CA GLY A 150 -21.46 12.84 20.30
C GLY A 150 -20.90 11.65 21.09
N ALA A 151 -20.66 10.51 20.44
CA ALA A 151 -20.06 9.33 21.05
C ALA A 151 -18.53 9.37 21.01
N ASN A 152 -17.88 8.74 21.98
CA ASN A 152 -16.41 8.63 21.97
C ASN A 152 -15.96 7.55 20.98
N LYS A 153 -15.50 7.97 19.81
CA LYS A 153 -15.04 7.10 18.73
C LYS A 153 -13.91 6.15 19.12
N ASN A 154 -12.99 6.59 20.00
CA ASN A 154 -11.89 5.75 20.47
C ASN A 154 -12.40 4.58 21.33
N VAL A 155 -13.36 4.85 22.19
CA VAL A 155 -13.99 3.81 23.04
C VAL A 155 -14.76 2.83 22.18
N VAL A 156 -15.57 3.31 21.23
CA VAL A 156 -16.37 2.48 20.34
C VAL A 156 -15.48 1.58 19.50
N LEU A 157 -14.50 2.13 18.76
CA LEU A 157 -13.64 1.33 17.88
C LEU A 157 -12.72 0.39 18.66
N LYS A 158 -12.20 0.80 19.81
CA LYS A 158 -11.42 -0.11 20.68
C LYS A 158 -12.27 -1.29 21.17
N SER A 159 -13.53 -1.04 21.49
CA SER A 159 -14.45 -2.11 21.94
C SER A 159 -14.78 -3.09 20.80
N VAL A 160 -15.09 -2.57 19.61
CA VAL A 160 -15.35 -3.40 18.41
C VAL A 160 -14.11 -4.19 18.02
N GLY A 161 -12.94 -3.53 17.95
CA GLY A 161 -11.67 -4.18 17.62
C GLY A 161 -11.17 -5.15 18.70
N GLY A 162 -11.71 -5.08 19.92
CA GLY A 162 -11.44 -6.03 21.01
C GLY A 162 -12.04 -7.42 20.76
N ASP A 163 -13.05 -7.54 19.88
CA ASP A 163 -13.56 -8.83 19.45
C ASP A 163 -12.48 -9.57 18.63
N SER A 164 -12.14 -10.79 19.04
CA SER A 164 -11.09 -11.60 18.40
C SER A 164 -11.35 -11.91 16.92
N ARG A 165 -12.61 -11.87 16.49
CA ARG A 165 -13.02 -12.03 15.07
C ARG A 165 -12.66 -10.83 14.22
N ILE A 166 -12.42 -9.64 14.82
CA ILE A 166 -12.15 -8.38 14.16
C ILE A 166 -10.67 -7.99 14.36
N GLY A 167 -10.22 -7.88 15.60
CA GLY A 167 -8.87 -7.47 15.98
C GLY A 167 -8.61 -5.97 15.83
N ASN A 168 -7.70 -5.44 16.66
CA ASN A 168 -7.44 -3.99 16.76
C ASN A 168 -6.50 -3.43 15.67
N LYS A 169 -5.70 -4.27 14.98
CA LYS A 169 -4.78 -3.78 13.94
C LYS A 169 -5.56 -3.10 12.81
N TYR A 170 -5.18 -1.88 12.45
CA TYR A 170 -5.87 -1.05 11.42
C TYR A 170 -7.34 -0.78 11.73
N PHE A 171 -7.71 -0.67 13.02
CA PHE A 171 -9.09 -0.47 13.46
C PHE A 171 -9.20 0.61 14.54
N SER A 172 -8.71 1.80 14.21
CA SER A 172 -8.74 2.99 15.05
C SER A 172 -9.18 4.20 14.23
N PRO A 173 -9.74 5.26 14.86
CA PRO A 173 -10.00 6.51 14.16
C PRO A 173 -8.70 7.10 13.61
N GLY A 174 -8.74 7.68 12.41
CA GLY A 174 -7.56 8.27 11.83
C GLY A 174 -7.86 9.11 10.60
N TYR A 175 -6.85 9.34 9.81
CA TYR A 175 -6.98 9.96 8.49
C TYR A 175 -7.41 8.94 7.42
N SER A 176 -7.83 9.44 6.27
CA SER A 176 -7.99 8.62 5.07
C SER A 176 -6.70 7.86 4.76
N PHE A 177 -6.81 6.64 4.30
CA PHE A 177 -5.61 5.91 3.88
C PHE A 177 -5.00 6.56 2.63
N GLY A 178 -3.68 6.54 2.57
CA GLY A 178 -2.89 7.13 1.50
C GLY A 178 -1.58 6.38 1.29
N GLY A 179 -0.61 7.07 0.75
CA GLY A 179 0.70 6.54 0.41
C GLY A 179 0.73 5.73 -0.89
N PRO A 180 1.91 5.28 -1.31
CA PRO A 180 2.11 4.69 -2.63
C PRO A 180 1.52 3.29 -2.78
N CYS A 181 1.16 2.61 -1.68
CA CYS A 181 0.74 1.21 -1.73
C CYS A 181 -0.78 1.02 -1.62
N PHE A 182 -1.42 1.51 -0.55
CA PHE A 182 -2.82 1.22 -0.28
C PHE A 182 -3.78 1.64 -1.39
N PRO A 183 -3.74 2.89 -1.90
CA PRO A 183 -4.64 3.28 -2.98
C PRO A 183 -4.40 2.49 -4.26
N ARG A 184 -3.13 2.23 -4.60
CA ARG A 184 -2.75 1.50 -5.81
C ARG A 184 -3.15 0.03 -5.73
N ASP A 185 -2.86 -0.65 -4.64
CA ASP A 185 -3.15 -2.08 -4.46
C ASP A 185 -4.67 -2.33 -4.40
N THR A 186 -5.44 -1.41 -3.81
CA THR A 186 -6.91 -1.46 -3.82
C THR A 186 -7.47 -1.34 -5.24
N LYS A 187 -6.95 -0.41 -6.05
CA LYS A 187 -7.32 -0.25 -7.46
C LYS A 187 -6.90 -1.49 -8.28
N ALA A 188 -5.71 -2.04 -8.00
CA ALA A 188 -5.20 -3.23 -8.67
C ALA A 188 -6.07 -4.46 -8.39
N LEU A 189 -6.46 -4.67 -7.13
CA LEU A 189 -7.37 -5.73 -6.76
C LEU A 189 -8.74 -5.57 -7.46
N LYS A 190 -9.26 -4.33 -7.50
CA LYS A 190 -10.48 -4.02 -8.25
C LYS A 190 -10.34 -4.43 -9.72
N GLN A 191 -9.25 -4.03 -10.37
CA GLN A 191 -9.01 -4.33 -11.80
C GLN A 191 -8.96 -5.84 -12.07
N ILE A 192 -8.34 -6.62 -11.19
CA ILE A 192 -8.32 -8.08 -11.29
C ILE A 192 -9.73 -8.67 -11.14
N ILE A 193 -10.50 -8.20 -10.16
CA ILE A 193 -11.87 -8.66 -9.94
C ILE A 193 -12.73 -8.38 -11.16
N ASP A 194 -12.65 -7.18 -11.73
CA ASP A 194 -13.38 -6.78 -12.94
C ASP A 194 -12.96 -7.61 -14.17
N SER A 195 -11.66 -7.94 -14.29
CA SER A 195 -11.14 -8.70 -15.44
C SER A 195 -11.66 -10.13 -15.50
N VAL A 196 -12.15 -10.66 -14.40
CA VAL A 196 -12.79 -11.99 -14.29
C VAL A 196 -14.31 -11.92 -14.15
N ASN A 197 -14.91 -10.75 -14.45
CA ASN A 197 -16.34 -10.50 -14.44
C ASN A 197 -17.00 -10.74 -13.06
N ILE A 198 -16.30 -10.45 -11.98
CA ILE A 198 -16.84 -10.44 -10.61
C ILE A 198 -17.12 -8.99 -10.23
N ASN A 199 -18.20 -8.76 -9.47
CA ASN A 199 -18.57 -7.44 -8.99
C ASN A 199 -17.55 -6.93 -7.94
N SER A 200 -17.07 -5.71 -8.12
CA SER A 200 -16.07 -5.04 -7.26
C SER A 200 -16.63 -3.90 -6.39
N ASP A 201 -17.95 -3.83 -6.21
CA ASP A 201 -18.63 -2.73 -5.50
C ASP A 201 -18.07 -2.48 -4.09
N LEU A 202 -17.63 -3.53 -3.39
CA LEU A 202 -17.00 -3.39 -2.09
C LEU A 202 -15.76 -2.48 -2.13
N LEU A 203 -14.90 -2.64 -3.15
CA LEU A 203 -13.68 -1.84 -3.27
C LEU A 203 -13.99 -0.44 -3.80
N ILE A 204 -15.02 -0.30 -4.63
CA ILE A 204 -15.55 1.01 -5.07
C ILE A 204 -16.05 1.78 -3.85
N ALA A 205 -16.89 1.18 -3.00
CA ALA A 205 -17.40 1.78 -1.78
C ALA A 205 -16.26 2.15 -0.80
N THR A 206 -15.27 1.25 -0.64
CA THR A 206 -14.08 1.48 0.18
C THR A 206 -13.33 2.74 -0.27
N THR A 207 -13.02 2.86 -1.56
CA THR A 207 -12.29 4.01 -2.11
C THR A 207 -13.12 5.28 -2.02
N LYS A 208 -14.40 5.20 -2.36
CA LYS A 208 -15.33 6.33 -2.29
C LYS A 208 -15.41 6.88 -0.87
N TYR A 209 -15.60 5.98 0.14
CA TYR A 209 -15.67 6.43 1.52
C TYR A 209 -14.36 7.05 2.01
N ASN A 210 -13.21 6.55 1.56
CA ASN A 210 -11.93 7.14 1.89
C ASN A 210 -11.83 8.63 1.47
N GLU A 211 -12.38 8.99 0.31
CA GLU A 211 -12.46 10.38 -0.14
C GLU A 211 -13.53 11.18 0.65
N GLU A 212 -14.71 10.60 0.90
CA GLU A 212 -15.78 11.22 1.68
C GLU A 212 -15.33 11.53 3.10
N HIS A 213 -14.53 10.65 3.72
CA HIS A 213 -13.94 10.86 5.04
C HIS A 213 -13.00 12.09 5.06
N SER A 214 -12.16 12.28 4.05
CA SER A 214 -11.32 13.49 3.93
C SER A 214 -12.18 14.76 3.85
N ILE A 215 -13.30 14.72 3.13
CA ILE A 215 -14.25 15.84 3.04
C ILE A 215 -14.92 16.07 4.39
N PHE A 216 -15.33 14.99 5.07
CA PHE A 216 -15.92 15.09 6.41
C PHE A 216 -14.95 15.76 7.40
N GLN A 217 -13.69 15.32 7.43
CA GLN A 217 -12.64 15.91 8.28
C GLN A 217 -12.42 17.40 7.94
N THR A 218 -12.35 17.75 6.67
CA THR A 218 -12.25 19.13 6.23
C THR A 218 -13.42 19.96 6.74
N ASN A 219 -14.65 19.46 6.63
CA ASN A 219 -15.84 20.15 7.11
C ASN A 219 -15.86 20.31 8.64
N GLN A 220 -15.26 19.39 9.40
CA GLN A 220 -15.11 19.56 10.84
C GLN A 220 -14.10 20.69 11.17
N ILE A 221 -12.99 20.76 10.45
CA ILE A 221 -11.99 21.82 10.60
C ILE A 221 -12.58 23.19 10.25
N LEU A 222 -13.37 23.28 9.17
CA LEU A 222 -14.01 24.53 8.76
C LEU A 222 -14.98 25.11 9.80
N LYS A 223 -15.52 24.28 10.71
CA LYS A 223 -16.38 24.78 11.82
C LYS A 223 -15.62 25.64 12.84
N GLU A 224 -14.28 25.60 12.83
CA GLU A 224 -13.47 26.50 13.65
C GLU A 224 -13.60 27.97 13.21
N GLY A 225 -14.09 28.22 12.00
CA GLY A 225 -14.37 29.56 11.48
C GLY A 225 -13.14 30.42 11.20
N LYS A 226 -11.95 29.81 11.11
CA LYS A 226 -10.70 30.53 10.81
C LYS A 226 -10.61 30.88 9.33
N GLU A 227 -9.87 31.95 9.00
CA GLU A 227 -9.54 32.31 7.61
C GLU A 227 -8.23 31.68 7.16
N GLU A 228 -7.37 31.27 8.12
CA GLU A 228 -6.06 30.69 7.87
C GLU A 228 -5.89 29.40 8.68
N TYR A 229 -5.32 28.36 8.06
CA TYR A 229 -5.04 27.07 8.66
C TYR A 229 -3.60 26.66 8.42
N VAL A 230 -2.91 26.16 9.45
CA VAL A 230 -1.59 25.59 9.37
C VAL A 230 -1.71 24.06 9.36
N ILE A 231 -1.11 23.40 8.37
CA ILE A 231 -1.08 21.94 8.23
C ILE A 231 0.36 21.49 8.38
N GLU A 232 0.61 20.66 9.39
CA GLU A 232 1.94 20.15 9.72
C GLU A 232 2.05 18.64 9.49
N ASP A 233 3.30 18.14 9.36
CA ASP A 233 3.63 16.70 9.23
C ASP A 233 2.89 16.06 8.08
N ILE A 234 3.13 16.56 6.87
CA ILE A 234 2.40 16.26 5.64
C ILE A 234 2.74 14.92 5.00
N CYS A 235 3.70 14.17 5.55
CA CYS A 235 3.98 12.82 5.07
C CYS A 235 2.71 11.95 5.13
N TYR A 236 2.55 11.02 4.18
CA TYR A 236 1.41 10.09 4.18
C TYR A 236 1.35 9.22 5.43
N LYS A 237 2.49 8.96 6.06
CA LYS A 237 2.63 8.17 7.30
C LYS A 237 3.14 9.08 8.42
N GLU A 238 2.38 9.15 9.49
CA GLU A 238 2.74 9.93 10.67
C GLU A 238 4.11 9.51 11.23
N GLY A 239 4.94 10.49 11.57
CA GLY A 239 6.29 10.29 12.12
C GLY A 239 7.34 9.75 11.13
N SER A 240 7.01 9.62 9.84
CA SER A 240 7.99 9.24 8.82
C SER A 240 8.86 10.43 8.43
N LYS A 241 10.19 10.19 8.37
CA LYS A 241 11.16 11.16 7.87
C LYS A 241 11.44 11.03 6.37
N ILE A 242 10.81 10.07 5.69
CA ILE A 242 10.96 9.89 4.26
C ILE A 242 9.98 10.82 3.56
N PRO A 243 10.42 11.63 2.58
CA PRO A 243 9.57 12.64 1.93
C PRO A 243 8.61 12.02 0.92
N ILE A 244 7.66 11.23 1.43
CA ILE A 244 6.61 10.62 0.61
C ILE A 244 5.31 11.34 0.91
N ILE A 245 4.86 12.14 -0.04
CA ILE A 245 3.62 12.92 0.02
C ILE A 245 2.50 12.32 -0.83
N GLU A 246 2.79 11.24 -1.56
CA GLU A 246 1.81 10.57 -2.45
C GLU A 246 0.55 10.19 -1.68
N GLU A 247 -0.59 10.67 -2.15
CA GLU A 247 -1.92 10.43 -1.55
C GLU A 247 -2.00 10.82 -0.04
N SER A 248 -1.18 11.79 0.40
CA SER A 248 -1.24 12.29 1.79
C SER A 248 -2.63 12.81 2.14
N ALA A 249 -3.22 12.26 3.20
CA ALA A 249 -4.53 12.68 3.69
C ALA A 249 -4.53 14.15 4.17
N LYS A 250 -3.44 14.59 4.79
CA LYS A 250 -3.30 15.98 5.24
C LYS A 250 -3.21 16.94 4.07
N LEU A 251 -2.52 16.59 2.99
CA LEU A 251 -2.50 17.40 1.77
C LEU A 251 -3.85 17.39 1.03
N LYS A 252 -4.62 16.29 1.10
CA LYS A 252 -6.01 16.27 0.60
C LYS A 252 -6.88 17.25 1.38
N ILE A 253 -6.79 17.27 2.71
CA ILE A 253 -7.50 18.23 3.57
C ILE A 253 -7.05 19.66 3.23
N ALA A 254 -5.75 19.92 3.12
CA ALA A 254 -5.21 21.22 2.73
C ALA A 254 -5.80 21.72 1.41
N LYS A 255 -5.84 20.87 0.38
CA LYS A 255 -6.47 21.18 -0.92
C LYS A 255 -7.96 21.49 -0.79
N ASN A 256 -8.68 20.75 0.06
CA ASN A 256 -10.10 21.00 0.28
C ASN A 256 -10.34 22.33 1.01
N LEU A 257 -9.47 22.71 1.96
CA LEU A 257 -9.52 24.02 2.62
C LEU A 257 -9.28 25.16 1.63
N VAL A 258 -8.28 25.02 0.73
CA VAL A 258 -8.05 26.01 -0.34
C VAL A 258 -9.27 26.13 -1.27
N LYS A 259 -9.87 24.99 -1.67
CA LYS A 259 -11.11 25.00 -2.48
C LYS A 259 -12.27 25.68 -1.78
N ALA A 260 -12.30 25.66 -0.45
CA ALA A 260 -13.28 26.38 0.37
C ALA A 260 -12.93 27.88 0.57
N GLY A 261 -11.93 28.39 -0.15
CA GLY A 261 -11.50 29.79 -0.12
C GLY A 261 -10.66 30.16 1.10
N LYS A 262 -10.09 29.18 1.80
CA LYS A 262 -9.27 29.42 2.99
C LYS A 262 -7.78 29.50 2.64
N LYS A 263 -7.05 30.32 3.39
CA LYS A 263 -5.61 30.40 3.33
C LYS A 263 -5.02 29.17 4.04
N VAL A 264 -4.05 28.49 3.43
CA VAL A 264 -3.40 27.31 4.00
C VAL A 264 -1.89 27.46 3.95
N ILE A 265 -1.28 27.27 5.12
CA ILE A 265 0.18 27.24 5.29
C ILE A 265 0.57 25.79 5.55
N ILE A 266 1.45 25.27 4.69
CA ILE A 266 2.10 23.96 4.93
C ILE A 266 3.38 24.20 5.69
N LYS A 267 3.48 23.60 6.87
CA LYS A 267 4.64 23.73 7.76
C LYS A 267 5.32 22.40 7.99
N ASP A 268 6.53 22.23 7.45
CA ASP A 268 7.28 20.99 7.58
C ASP A 268 8.80 21.22 7.39
N GLU A 269 9.59 20.17 7.43
CA GLU A 269 11.03 20.24 7.13
C GLU A 269 11.26 20.62 5.66
N SER A 270 12.39 21.32 5.36
CA SER A 270 12.67 21.85 4.02
C SER A 270 12.50 20.82 2.90
N HIS A 271 13.06 19.63 3.08
CA HIS A 271 12.98 18.56 2.05
C HIS A 271 11.53 18.06 1.80
N MET A 272 10.63 18.16 2.78
CA MET A 272 9.20 17.86 2.60
C MET A 272 8.49 18.98 1.83
N ILE A 273 8.80 20.23 2.18
CA ILE A 273 8.27 21.42 1.50
C ILE A 273 8.67 21.41 0.02
N ASP A 274 9.94 21.06 -0.30
CA ASP A 274 10.42 20.97 -1.69
C ASP A 274 9.59 19.99 -2.54
N GLU A 275 9.23 18.83 -1.99
CA GLU A 275 8.38 17.87 -2.69
C GLU A 275 6.94 18.40 -2.87
N VAL A 276 6.38 19.12 -1.89
CA VAL A 276 5.05 19.72 -2.03
C VAL A 276 5.05 20.83 -3.07
N ILE A 277 6.06 21.72 -3.09
CA ILE A 277 6.18 22.77 -4.09
C ILE A 277 6.27 22.18 -5.49
N LYS A 278 7.03 21.10 -5.66
CA LYS A 278 7.19 20.42 -6.94
C LYS A 278 5.86 19.85 -7.48
N GLU A 279 5.01 19.33 -6.60
CA GLU A 279 3.73 18.71 -7.00
C GLU A 279 2.59 19.72 -7.07
N TYR A 280 2.54 20.65 -6.13
CA TYR A 280 1.40 21.57 -5.95
C TYR A 280 1.67 23.03 -6.32
N GLY A 281 2.94 23.40 -6.58
CA GLY A 281 3.29 24.78 -6.90
C GLY A 281 2.96 25.76 -5.76
N ASN A 282 2.34 26.87 -6.09
CA ASN A 282 2.05 27.97 -5.16
C ASN A 282 0.59 27.99 -4.67
N ILE A 283 -0.09 26.84 -4.64
CA ILE A 283 -1.48 26.79 -4.13
C ILE A 283 -1.56 26.91 -2.60
N PHE A 284 -0.45 26.67 -1.90
CA PHE A 284 -0.28 26.85 -0.46
C PHE A 284 0.77 27.93 -0.19
N GLU A 285 0.76 28.48 1.03
CA GLU A 285 1.94 29.13 1.59
C GLU A 285 2.80 28.09 2.31
N TYR A 286 4.08 28.39 2.49
CA TYR A 286 5.06 27.42 3.02
C TYR A 286 5.88 28.03 4.15
N GLU A 287 6.04 27.27 5.23
CA GLU A 287 6.88 27.62 6.38
C GLU A 287 7.79 26.42 6.71
N ILE A 288 9.08 26.66 6.86
CA ILE A 288 10.06 25.62 7.25
C ILE A 288 10.10 25.55 8.78
N LYS A 289 10.05 24.31 9.34
CA LYS A 289 10.21 24.05 10.78
C LYS A 289 11.61 24.31 11.26
#